data_1919ac850ebcff50061f4d3c221e4ef3
#
_entry.id   1919ac850ebcff50061f4d3c221e4ef3
#
_cell.length_a   1.000
_cell.length_b   1.000
_cell.length_c   1.000
_cell.angle_alpha   90.00
_cell.angle_beta   90.00
_cell.angle_gamma   90.00
#
_symmetry.space_group_name_H-M   'P 1'
#
loop_
_entity.id
_entity.type
_entity.pdbx_description
1 polymer ?
#
loop_
_entity_poly.entity_id
_entity_poly.type
_entity_poly.pdbx_seq_one_letter_code
_entity_poly.pdbx_strand_id
1 'polypeptide(L)'
;MMHRLYHYPLSPFSRKVRLVLAEKKIEVELIEERYWEPSPEFLRLNPAGRVPILRINNYTFCESNSICEYLEEKYPDYPLMPNNVEERAEVRRIVNWFDDSFYKEVTLNLLGERIMKKIKGTGYPDSKNVKEGAKRIKFHLDYIADLLDNRRWLAGNTMSMADFSAAAQVSCIDYISDVDWNRSSAVKDWYAKIKCRPAFRSLLADQISGFPQPQHYSDLDF
;
A
#
# COMPACT_ATOMS: atom_id res chain seq x y z
N MET A 1 -16.13 -4.23 21.42
CA MET A 1 -14.69 -4.54 21.44
C MET A 1 -14.04 -3.74 20.35
N MET A 2 -12.89 -3.13 20.62
CA MET A 2 -12.13 -2.36 19.63
C MET A 2 -11.51 -3.32 18.60
N HIS A 3 -11.63 -3.01 17.32
CA HIS A 3 -10.95 -3.76 16.25
C HIS A 3 -9.45 -3.50 16.34
N ARG A 4 -8.61 -4.45 15.92
CA ARG A 4 -7.15 -4.34 15.97
C ARG A 4 -6.53 -4.70 14.63
N LEU A 5 -5.61 -3.86 14.18
CA LEU A 5 -4.81 -4.12 12.99
C LEU A 5 -3.33 -4.25 13.38
N TYR A 6 -2.80 -5.47 13.26
CA TYR A 6 -1.35 -5.68 13.32
C TYR A 6 -0.76 -5.28 11.98
N HIS A 7 0.14 -4.34 12.00
CA HIS A 7 0.67 -3.72 10.80
C HIS A 7 2.14 -3.34 10.94
N TYR A 8 2.76 -2.99 9.83
CA TYR A 8 4.03 -2.28 9.82
C TYR A 8 3.92 -1.03 8.94
N PRO A 9 4.40 0.15 9.38
CA PRO A 9 4.16 1.42 8.68
C PRO A 9 4.63 1.45 7.22
N LEU A 10 5.76 0.78 6.89
CA LEU A 10 6.27 0.67 5.53
C LEU A 10 5.88 -0.63 4.81
N SER A 11 4.92 -1.40 5.34
CA SER A 11 4.33 -2.50 4.59
C SER A 11 3.25 -1.96 3.65
N PRO A 12 3.40 -2.05 2.32
CA PRO A 12 2.39 -1.59 1.38
C PRO A 12 1.07 -2.33 1.55
N PHE A 13 1.12 -3.60 1.92
CA PHE A 13 -0.07 -4.41 2.23
C PHE A 13 -0.82 -3.91 3.46
N SER A 14 -0.08 -3.50 4.50
CA SER A 14 -0.67 -2.86 5.69
C SER A 14 -1.25 -1.48 5.35
N ARG A 15 -0.54 -0.68 4.55
CA ARG A 15 -1.01 0.62 4.08
C ARG A 15 -2.32 0.51 3.31
N LYS A 16 -2.43 -0.46 2.39
CA LYS A 16 -3.67 -0.72 1.67
C LYS A 16 -4.85 -0.96 2.61
N VAL A 17 -4.70 -1.85 3.59
CA VAL A 17 -5.76 -2.13 4.57
C VAL A 17 -6.10 -0.91 5.43
N ARG A 18 -5.09 -0.13 5.86
CA ARG A 18 -5.30 1.13 6.59
C ARG A 18 -6.10 2.14 5.77
N LEU A 19 -5.80 2.28 4.48
CA LEU A 19 -6.56 3.15 3.56
C LEU A 19 -8.01 2.70 3.46
N VAL A 20 -8.27 1.40 3.27
CA VAL A 20 -9.63 0.86 3.17
C VAL A 20 -10.42 1.06 4.46
N LEU A 21 -9.82 0.77 5.63
CA LEU A 21 -10.46 0.98 6.93
C LEU A 21 -10.82 2.46 7.12
N ALA A 22 -9.89 3.36 6.83
CA ALA A 22 -10.10 4.79 6.99
C ALA A 22 -11.14 5.35 6.00
N GLU A 23 -11.15 4.89 4.75
CA GLU A 23 -12.16 5.29 3.76
C GLU A 23 -13.56 4.85 4.17
N LYS A 24 -13.69 3.63 4.71
CA LYS A 24 -14.95 3.09 5.24
C LYS A 24 -15.28 3.62 6.65
N LYS A 25 -14.45 4.52 7.20
CA LYS A 25 -14.63 5.12 8.54
C LYS A 25 -14.71 4.08 9.67
N ILE A 26 -13.95 3.00 9.52
CA ILE A 26 -13.87 1.93 10.53
C ILE A 26 -12.68 2.22 11.45
N GLU A 27 -12.99 2.47 12.71
CA GLU A 27 -11.96 2.71 13.72
C GLU A 27 -11.28 1.41 14.16
N VAL A 28 -9.96 1.45 14.27
CA VAL A 28 -9.13 0.31 14.66
C VAL A 28 -7.94 0.77 15.50
N GLU A 29 -7.59 -0.02 16.49
CA GLU A 29 -6.32 0.09 17.20
C GLU A 29 -5.20 -0.42 16.29
N LEU A 30 -4.20 0.42 16.00
CA LEU A 30 -3.01 0.03 15.23
C LEU A 30 -1.97 -0.56 16.18
N ILE A 31 -1.55 -1.80 15.91
CA ILE A 31 -0.50 -2.50 16.65
C ILE A 31 0.66 -2.70 15.71
N GLU A 32 1.77 -1.98 15.95
CA GLU A 32 2.96 -2.16 15.15
C GLU A 32 3.61 -3.52 15.44
N GLU A 33 3.92 -4.27 14.38
CA GLU A 33 4.49 -5.61 14.46
C GLU A 33 5.79 -5.71 13.65
N ARG A 34 6.85 -6.14 14.32
CA ARG A 34 8.14 -6.46 13.70
C ARG A 34 8.11 -7.88 13.10
N TYR A 35 7.33 -8.05 12.05
CA TYR A 35 7.01 -9.35 11.43
C TYR A 35 8.24 -10.18 10.98
N TRP A 36 9.43 -9.60 10.93
CA TRP A 36 10.70 -10.31 10.67
C TRP A 36 11.34 -10.92 11.93
N GLU A 37 10.80 -10.61 13.11
CA GLU A 37 11.15 -11.19 14.42
C GLU A 37 9.84 -11.61 15.12
N PRO A 38 9.03 -12.50 14.49
CA PRO A 38 7.68 -12.74 14.94
C PRO A 38 7.66 -13.44 16.30
N SER A 39 6.82 -12.95 17.22
CA SER A 39 6.57 -13.63 18.48
C SER A 39 5.77 -14.95 18.28
N PRO A 40 5.85 -15.91 19.21
CA PRO A 40 4.99 -17.10 19.16
C PRO A 40 3.49 -16.76 19.15
N GLU A 41 3.11 -15.68 19.83
CA GLU A 41 1.73 -15.15 19.85
C GLU A 41 1.31 -14.67 18.47
N PHE A 42 2.16 -13.93 17.79
CA PHE A 42 1.90 -13.44 16.43
C PHE A 42 1.80 -14.60 15.43
N LEU A 43 2.67 -15.59 15.53
CA LEU A 43 2.63 -16.80 14.68
C LEU A 43 1.36 -17.64 14.91
N ARG A 44 0.77 -17.61 16.11
CA ARG A 44 -0.53 -18.24 16.34
C ARG A 44 -1.68 -17.51 15.62
N LEU A 45 -1.55 -16.19 15.41
CA LEU A 45 -2.54 -15.42 14.65
C LEU A 45 -2.38 -15.62 13.14
N ASN A 46 -1.13 -15.65 12.67
CA ASN A 46 -0.79 -15.88 11.27
C ASN A 46 0.47 -16.73 11.15
N PRO A 47 0.35 -18.04 10.88
CA PRO A 47 1.51 -18.92 10.72
C PRO A 47 2.48 -18.51 9.59
N ALA A 48 2.01 -17.68 8.63
CA ALA A 48 2.87 -17.13 7.58
C ALA A 48 3.83 -16.03 8.09
N GLY A 49 3.65 -15.53 9.34
CA GLY A 49 4.51 -14.53 9.95
C GLY A 49 4.50 -13.18 9.21
N ARG A 50 3.37 -12.80 8.62
CA ARG A 50 3.25 -11.59 7.79
C ARG A 50 2.16 -10.65 8.30
N VAL A 51 2.36 -9.36 8.04
CA VAL A 51 1.36 -8.31 8.22
C VAL A 51 0.72 -7.96 6.86
N PRO A 52 -0.53 -7.47 6.85
CA PRO A 52 -1.41 -7.14 7.97
C PRO A 52 -2.19 -8.34 8.52
N ILE A 53 -2.61 -8.22 9.79
CA ILE A 53 -3.64 -9.09 10.39
C ILE A 53 -4.72 -8.21 10.99
N LEU A 54 -5.97 -8.42 10.60
CA LEU A 54 -7.11 -7.71 11.17
C LEU A 54 -7.87 -8.62 12.15
N ARG A 55 -8.04 -8.15 13.39
CA ARG A 55 -8.91 -8.81 14.38
C ARG A 55 -10.17 -8.00 14.61
N ILE A 56 -11.31 -8.65 14.37
CA ILE A 56 -12.65 -8.09 14.63
C ILE A 56 -13.39 -9.09 15.51
N ASN A 57 -13.67 -8.68 16.74
CA ASN A 57 -14.28 -9.57 17.75
C ASN A 57 -13.43 -10.86 17.92
N ASN A 58 -14.01 -12.02 17.59
CA ASN A 58 -13.36 -13.32 17.69
C ASN A 58 -12.75 -13.81 16.36
N TYR A 59 -12.89 -13.02 15.28
CA TYR A 59 -12.36 -13.37 13.97
C TYR A 59 -10.99 -12.77 13.76
N THR A 60 -10.13 -13.54 13.10
CA THR A 60 -8.80 -13.12 12.67
C THR A 60 -8.73 -13.28 11.15
N PHE A 61 -8.44 -12.19 10.47
CA PHE A 61 -8.30 -12.14 9.00
C PHE A 61 -6.85 -11.86 8.66
N CYS A 62 -6.27 -12.69 7.80
CA CYS A 62 -4.92 -12.54 7.27
C CYS A 62 -4.99 -12.27 5.77
N GLU A 63 -3.86 -11.84 5.20
CA GLU A 63 -3.71 -11.47 3.79
C GLU A 63 -4.53 -10.22 3.40
N SER A 64 -3.83 -9.20 2.90
CA SER A 64 -4.43 -7.89 2.65
C SER A 64 -5.63 -7.92 1.70
N ASN A 65 -5.60 -8.79 0.68
CA ASN A 65 -6.72 -8.91 -0.27
C ASN A 65 -7.94 -9.53 0.40
N SER A 66 -7.76 -10.61 1.18
CA SER A 66 -8.86 -11.23 1.94
C SER A 66 -9.48 -10.26 2.95
N ILE A 67 -8.64 -9.47 3.63
CA ILE A 67 -9.11 -8.43 4.56
C ILE A 67 -9.93 -7.37 3.81
N CYS A 68 -9.44 -6.87 2.68
CA CYS A 68 -10.13 -5.84 1.90
C CYS A 68 -11.46 -6.35 1.33
N GLU A 69 -11.50 -7.58 0.78
CA GLU A 69 -12.75 -8.17 0.29
C GLU A 69 -13.76 -8.36 1.44
N TYR A 70 -13.33 -8.85 2.59
CA TYR A 70 -14.20 -8.94 3.78
C TYR A 70 -14.76 -7.58 4.19
N LEU A 71 -13.93 -6.54 4.22
CA LEU A 71 -14.36 -5.18 4.58
C LEU A 71 -15.35 -4.62 3.54
N GLU A 72 -15.17 -4.92 2.27
CA GLU A 72 -16.05 -4.50 1.18
C GLU A 72 -17.44 -5.15 1.30
N GLU A 73 -17.50 -6.45 1.59
CA GLU A 73 -18.75 -7.19 1.75
C GLU A 73 -19.48 -6.84 3.05
N LYS A 74 -18.72 -6.67 4.13
CA LYS A 74 -19.29 -6.43 5.47
C LYS A 74 -19.75 -5.00 5.66
N TYR A 75 -19.06 -4.04 5.04
CA TYR A 75 -19.31 -2.61 5.18
C TYR A 75 -19.53 -1.99 3.80
N PRO A 76 -20.76 -2.07 3.25
CA PRO A 76 -21.05 -1.66 1.87
C PRO A 76 -20.99 -0.15 1.65
N ASP A 77 -20.97 0.66 2.70
CA ASP A 77 -20.81 2.10 2.61
C ASP A 77 -19.43 2.45 2.03
N TYR A 78 -19.36 3.50 1.21
CA TYR A 78 -18.14 3.92 0.51
C TYR A 78 -17.52 2.77 -0.32
N PRO A 79 -18.23 2.24 -1.32
CA PRO A 79 -17.80 1.06 -2.07
C PRO A 79 -16.51 1.33 -2.85
N LEU A 80 -15.59 0.36 -2.80
CA LEU A 80 -14.33 0.36 -3.52
C LEU A 80 -14.30 -0.73 -4.60
N MET A 81 -15.40 -1.46 -4.76
CA MET A 81 -15.60 -2.43 -5.83
C MET A 81 -16.86 -2.07 -6.61
N PRO A 82 -16.80 -2.07 -7.95
CA PRO A 82 -17.97 -1.83 -8.78
C PRO A 82 -18.97 -3.00 -8.69
N ASN A 83 -20.22 -2.75 -9.16
CA ASN A 83 -21.26 -3.79 -9.17
C ASN A 83 -21.11 -4.76 -10.36
N ASN A 84 -20.60 -4.29 -11.47
CA ASN A 84 -20.41 -5.07 -12.69
C ASN A 84 -19.28 -6.10 -12.54
N VAL A 85 -19.49 -7.33 -12.99
CA VAL A 85 -18.55 -8.45 -12.79
C VAL A 85 -17.27 -8.25 -13.58
N GLU A 86 -17.34 -7.74 -14.79
CA GLU A 86 -16.19 -7.46 -15.64
C GLU A 86 -15.34 -6.33 -15.06
N GLU A 87 -15.97 -5.27 -14.57
CA GLU A 87 -15.28 -4.18 -13.88
C GLU A 87 -14.61 -4.66 -12.57
N ARG A 88 -15.26 -5.55 -11.81
CA ARG A 88 -14.67 -6.18 -10.62
C ARG A 88 -13.44 -7.02 -10.97
N ALA A 89 -13.48 -7.74 -12.10
CA ALA A 89 -12.33 -8.50 -12.60
C ALA A 89 -11.16 -7.57 -12.93
N GLU A 90 -11.43 -6.43 -13.59
CA GLU A 90 -10.40 -5.42 -13.90
C GLU A 90 -9.79 -4.81 -12.64
N VAL A 91 -10.62 -4.45 -11.64
CA VAL A 91 -10.11 -3.97 -10.34
C VAL A 91 -9.15 -4.99 -9.72
N ARG A 92 -9.53 -6.28 -9.66
CA ARG A 92 -8.70 -7.34 -9.09
C ARG A 92 -7.42 -7.57 -9.88
N ARG A 93 -7.49 -7.47 -11.21
CA ARG A 93 -6.30 -7.58 -12.08
C ARG A 93 -5.27 -6.50 -11.74
N ILE A 94 -5.72 -5.25 -11.57
CA ILE A 94 -4.83 -4.13 -11.24
C ILE A 94 -4.33 -4.26 -9.79
N VAL A 95 -5.17 -4.65 -8.84
CA VAL A 95 -4.74 -4.97 -7.46
C VAL A 95 -3.59 -5.99 -7.48
N ASN A 96 -3.76 -7.09 -8.22
CA ASN A 96 -2.72 -8.12 -8.34
C ASN A 96 -1.44 -7.60 -9.00
N TRP A 97 -1.56 -6.72 -10.00
CA TRP A 97 -0.39 -6.09 -10.63
C TRP A 97 0.48 -5.36 -9.61
N PHE A 98 -0.13 -4.56 -8.74
CA PHE A 98 0.61 -3.80 -7.73
C PHE A 98 1.06 -4.67 -6.56
N ASP A 99 0.24 -5.61 -6.12
CA ASP A 99 0.57 -6.49 -4.99
C ASP A 99 1.62 -7.56 -5.34
N ASP A 100 1.78 -7.91 -6.61
CA ASP A 100 2.76 -8.90 -7.07
C ASP A 100 3.88 -8.26 -7.88
N SER A 101 3.60 -7.76 -9.09
CA SER A 101 4.63 -7.29 -10.04
C SER A 101 5.35 -6.05 -9.50
N PHE A 102 4.61 -5.00 -9.14
CA PHE A 102 5.21 -3.79 -8.58
C PHE A 102 5.98 -4.09 -7.29
N TYR A 103 5.38 -4.88 -6.40
CA TYR A 103 6.02 -5.25 -5.14
C TYR A 103 7.36 -5.95 -5.35
N LYS A 104 7.41 -6.96 -6.23
CA LYS A 104 8.65 -7.73 -6.51
C LYS A 104 9.69 -6.92 -7.26
N GLU A 105 9.26 -6.13 -8.24
CA GLU A 105 10.16 -5.43 -9.15
C GLU A 105 10.63 -4.08 -8.61
N VAL A 106 9.81 -3.40 -7.83
CA VAL A 106 10.08 -2.05 -7.31
C VAL A 106 10.26 -2.05 -5.80
N THR A 107 9.22 -2.47 -5.05
CA THR A 107 9.22 -2.28 -3.60
C THR A 107 10.33 -3.07 -2.91
N LEU A 108 10.53 -4.34 -3.27
CA LEU A 108 11.62 -5.13 -2.71
C LEU A 108 13.00 -4.59 -3.10
N ASN A 109 13.15 -4.10 -4.33
CA ASN A 109 14.42 -3.63 -4.86
C ASN A 109 14.80 -2.21 -4.40
N LEU A 110 13.85 -1.36 -4.05
CA LEU A 110 14.11 -0.01 -3.56
C LEU A 110 13.95 0.06 -2.04
N LEU A 111 12.73 -0.05 -1.54
CA LEU A 111 12.45 0.01 -0.10
C LEU A 111 13.14 -1.13 0.65
N GLY A 112 13.03 -2.35 0.11
CA GLY A 112 13.66 -3.55 0.67
C GLY A 112 15.15 -3.37 0.87
N GLU A 113 15.84 -2.91 -0.16
CA GLU A 113 17.29 -2.71 -0.14
C GLU A 113 17.73 -1.51 0.70
N ARG A 114 17.09 -0.33 0.49
CA ARG A 114 17.56 0.94 1.09
C ARG A 114 17.24 1.07 2.57
N ILE A 115 16.07 0.55 2.99
CA ILE A 115 15.56 0.72 4.36
C ILE A 115 15.41 -0.61 5.09
N MET A 116 14.66 -1.56 4.52
CA MET A 116 14.27 -2.75 5.26
C MET A 116 15.45 -3.66 5.63
N LYS A 117 16.46 -3.79 4.77
CA LYS A 117 17.71 -4.52 5.12
C LYS A 117 18.38 -3.93 6.34
N LYS A 118 18.46 -2.61 6.45
CA LYS A 118 19.07 -1.93 7.59
C LYS A 118 18.24 -2.11 8.87
N ILE A 119 16.93 -1.95 8.77
CA ILE A 119 16.01 -2.15 9.92
C ILE A 119 16.06 -3.60 10.42
N LYS A 120 16.09 -4.57 9.50
CA LYS A 120 16.13 -6.01 9.82
C LYS A 120 17.53 -6.49 10.23
N GLY A 121 18.57 -5.68 10.07
CA GLY A 121 19.96 -6.11 10.33
C GLY A 121 20.47 -7.19 9.37
N THR A 122 19.90 -7.28 8.14
CA THR A 122 20.22 -8.34 7.18
C THR A 122 21.30 -7.96 6.16
N GLY A 123 21.97 -6.83 6.35
CA GLY A 123 23.10 -6.42 5.51
C GLY A 123 22.94 -5.02 4.90
N TYR A 124 23.74 -4.78 3.84
CA TYR A 124 23.77 -3.52 3.11
C TYR A 124 22.96 -3.59 1.81
N PRO A 125 22.55 -2.43 1.25
CA PRO A 125 21.87 -2.38 -0.05
C PRO A 125 22.72 -3.01 -1.18
N ASP A 126 22.10 -3.87 -1.97
CA ASP A 126 22.69 -4.38 -3.20
C ASP A 126 22.45 -3.37 -4.33
N SER A 127 23.56 -2.81 -4.85
CA SER A 127 23.49 -1.78 -5.90
C SER A 127 22.87 -2.28 -7.21
N LYS A 128 22.96 -3.59 -7.52
CA LYS A 128 22.33 -4.18 -8.69
C LYS A 128 20.82 -4.18 -8.55
N ASN A 129 20.31 -4.61 -7.39
CA ASN A 129 18.88 -4.61 -7.12
C ASN A 129 18.32 -3.19 -7.10
N VAL A 130 19.03 -2.23 -6.46
CA VAL A 130 18.62 -0.81 -6.45
C VAL A 130 18.55 -0.25 -7.87
N LYS A 131 19.52 -0.53 -8.73
CA LYS A 131 19.50 -0.09 -10.15
C LYS A 131 18.34 -0.70 -10.92
N GLU A 132 18.06 -1.99 -10.72
CA GLU A 132 16.92 -2.64 -11.36
C GLU A 132 15.60 -2.04 -10.86
N GLY A 133 15.42 -1.84 -9.56
CA GLY A 133 14.23 -1.18 -9.00
C GLY A 133 14.01 0.23 -9.56
N ALA A 134 15.10 1.03 -9.70
CA ALA A 134 15.05 2.37 -10.26
C ALA A 134 14.70 2.38 -11.77
N LYS A 135 15.01 1.31 -12.49
CA LYS A 135 14.57 1.11 -13.87
C LYS A 135 13.11 0.69 -13.93
N ARG A 136 12.73 -0.26 -13.08
CA ARG A 136 11.38 -0.85 -13.09
C ARG A 136 10.30 0.12 -12.62
N ILE A 137 10.58 1.01 -11.68
CA ILE A 137 9.60 2.02 -11.26
C ILE A 137 9.17 2.91 -12.44
N LYS A 138 10.08 3.27 -13.35
CA LYS A 138 9.75 4.06 -14.53
C LYS A 138 8.71 3.36 -15.41
N PHE A 139 8.89 2.06 -15.66
CA PHE A 139 7.94 1.24 -16.38
C PHE A 139 6.56 1.21 -15.72
N HIS A 140 6.53 1.05 -14.40
CA HIS A 140 5.25 1.03 -13.67
C HIS A 140 4.55 2.39 -13.61
N LEU A 141 5.31 3.51 -13.56
CA LEU A 141 4.73 4.85 -13.66
C LEU A 141 4.15 5.10 -15.06
N ASP A 142 4.85 4.65 -16.13
CA ASP A 142 4.32 4.70 -17.49
C ASP A 142 3.04 3.87 -17.62
N TYR A 143 3.00 2.67 -17.04
CA TYR A 143 1.79 1.84 -17.01
C TYR A 143 0.62 2.53 -16.28
N ILE A 144 0.87 3.23 -15.17
CA ILE A 144 -0.18 4.05 -14.52
C ILE A 144 -0.66 5.15 -15.47
N ALA A 145 0.26 5.85 -16.15
CA ALA A 145 -0.09 6.89 -17.12
C ALA A 145 -0.96 6.33 -18.24
N ASP A 146 -0.59 5.20 -18.84
CA ASP A 146 -1.36 4.53 -19.90
C ASP A 146 -2.78 4.16 -19.45
N LEU A 147 -2.94 3.69 -18.20
CA LEU A 147 -4.27 3.42 -17.64
C LEU A 147 -5.12 4.68 -17.49
N LEU A 148 -4.49 5.82 -17.18
CA LEU A 148 -5.16 7.10 -16.98
C LEU A 148 -5.48 7.86 -18.28
N ASP A 149 -4.91 7.48 -19.41
CA ASP A 149 -5.16 8.12 -20.71
C ASP A 149 -6.65 8.13 -21.10
N ASN A 150 -7.35 7.04 -20.77
CA ASN A 150 -8.77 6.85 -21.11
C ASN A 150 -9.66 6.58 -19.89
N ARG A 151 -9.13 6.76 -18.69
CA ARG A 151 -9.82 6.47 -17.44
C ARG A 151 -9.60 7.59 -16.45
N ARG A 152 -10.59 7.83 -15.61
CA ARG A 152 -10.46 8.78 -14.51
C ARG A 152 -9.66 8.22 -13.32
N TRP A 153 -9.73 6.89 -13.13
CA TRP A 153 -9.09 6.09 -12.10
C TRP A 153 -8.50 4.83 -12.73
N LEU A 154 -7.63 4.11 -12.02
CA LEU A 154 -6.86 3.02 -12.63
C LEU A 154 -7.72 1.91 -13.25
N ALA A 155 -8.86 1.60 -12.64
CA ALA A 155 -9.75 0.53 -13.12
C ALA A 155 -11.01 1.03 -13.85
N GLY A 156 -11.17 2.36 -14.04
CA GLY A 156 -12.36 2.90 -14.71
C GLY A 156 -12.66 4.33 -14.29
N ASN A 157 -13.96 4.66 -14.20
CA ASN A 157 -14.41 6.04 -13.96
C ASN A 157 -14.65 6.38 -12.47
N THR A 158 -14.63 5.38 -11.61
CA THR A 158 -14.79 5.52 -10.16
C THR A 158 -13.55 5.01 -9.43
N MET A 159 -13.19 5.69 -8.34
CA MET A 159 -12.10 5.23 -7.47
C MET A 159 -12.43 3.85 -6.91
N SER A 160 -11.44 2.99 -6.85
CA SER A 160 -11.61 1.59 -6.46
C SER A 160 -10.46 1.07 -5.59
N MET A 161 -10.56 -0.19 -5.21
CA MET A 161 -9.49 -0.93 -4.52
C MET A 161 -8.16 -0.91 -5.30
N ALA A 162 -8.23 -0.85 -6.64
CA ALA A 162 -7.06 -0.75 -7.51
C ALA A 162 -6.23 0.49 -7.21
N ASP A 163 -6.89 1.63 -7.02
CA ASP A 163 -6.24 2.90 -6.71
C ASP A 163 -5.57 2.87 -5.34
N PHE A 164 -6.22 2.26 -4.34
CA PHE A 164 -5.64 2.13 -3.01
C PHE A 164 -4.47 1.14 -2.97
N SER A 165 -4.54 0.02 -3.72
CA SER A 165 -3.41 -0.90 -3.83
C SER A 165 -2.20 -0.23 -4.47
N ALA A 166 -2.40 0.47 -5.58
CA ALA A 166 -1.34 1.21 -6.27
C ALA A 166 -0.77 2.32 -5.38
N ALA A 167 -1.63 3.16 -4.79
CA ALA A 167 -1.20 4.26 -3.94
C ALA A 167 -0.45 3.78 -2.68
N ALA A 168 -0.85 2.66 -2.09
CA ALA A 168 -0.14 2.05 -0.96
C ALA A 168 1.30 1.66 -1.34
N GLN A 169 1.49 1.05 -2.50
CA GLN A 169 2.81 0.69 -3.03
C GLN A 169 3.65 1.93 -3.35
N VAL A 170 3.09 2.86 -4.14
CA VAL A 170 3.76 4.11 -4.53
C VAL A 170 4.14 4.93 -3.31
N SER A 171 3.29 5.01 -2.29
CA SER A 171 3.56 5.76 -1.07
C SER A 171 4.78 5.27 -0.29
N CYS A 172 5.08 3.97 -0.37
CA CYS A 172 6.29 3.42 0.24
C CYS A 172 7.55 3.89 -0.50
N ILE A 173 7.46 4.06 -1.82
CA ILE A 173 8.58 4.53 -2.64
C ILE A 173 8.71 6.06 -2.57
N ASP A 174 7.58 6.76 -2.46
CA ASP A 174 7.54 8.21 -2.18
C ASP A 174 8.19 8.55 -0.84
N TYR A 175 7.96 7.73 0.20
CA TYR A 175 8.59 7.85 1.52
C TYR A 175 10.13 7.84 1.45
N ILE A 176 10.72 7.18 0.49
CA ILE A 176 12.18 7.10 0.29
C ILE A 176 12.70 8.01 -0.83
N SER A 177 11.85 8.91 -1.38
CA SER A 177 12.18 9.87 -2.45
C SER A 177 12.62 9.22 -3.77
N ASP A 178 12.17 8.01 -4.07
CA ASP A 178 12.54 7.29 -5.29
C ASP A 178 11.45 7.39 -6.39
N VAL A 179 10.42 8.23 -6.23
CA VAL A 179 9.42 8.52 -7.27
C VAL A 179 9.81 9.79 -8.04
N ASP A 180 9.97 9.67 -9.36
CA ASP A 180 10.15 10.82 -10.25
C ASP A 180 8.79 11.42 -10.63
N TRP A 181 8.32 12.38 -9.84
CA TRP A 181 7.04 13.04 -10.05
C TRP A 181 6.98 13.94 -11.30
N ASN A 182 8.13 14.27 -11.90
CA ASN A 182 8.18 15.03 -13.15
C ASN A 182 7.97 14.16 -14.40
N ARG A 183 7.93 12.83 -14.24
CA ARG A 183 7.79 11.90 -15.36
C ARG A 183 6.43 11.97 -16.04
N SER A 184 5.34 12.14 -15.27
CA SER A 184 3.97 12.21 -15.77
C SER A 184 3.10 13.06 -14.86
N SER A 185 2.54 14.13 -15.38
CA SER A 185 1.58 14.97 -14.66
C SER A 185 0.30 14.19 -14.32
N ALA A 186 -0.16 13.31 -15.21
CA ALA A 186 -1.35 12.48 -14.96
C ALA A 186 -1.17 11.57 -13.74
N VAL A 187 0.00 10.94 -13.61
CA VAL A 187 0.32 10.10 -12.44
C VAL A 187 0.43 10.94 -11.17
N LYS A 188 1.08 12.08 -11.24
CA LYS A 188 1.19 13.02 -10.12
C LYS A 188 -0.20 13.47 -9.64
N ASP A 189 -1.06 13.91 -10.56
CA ASP A 189 -2.42 14.37 -10.27
C ASP A 189 -3.30 13.24 -9.71
N TRP A 190 -3.17 12.03 -10.24
CA TRP A 190 -3.86 10.87 -9.71
C TRP A 190 -3.45 10.58 -8.26
N TYR A 191 -2.13 10.55 -7.99
CA TYR A 191 -1.64 10.27 -6.65
C TYR A 191 -2.00 11.40 -5.67
N ALA A 192 -1.92 12.66 -6.07
CA ALA A 192 -2.32 13.82 -5.27
C ALA A 192 -3.81 13.73 -4.87
N LYS A 193 -4.70 13.33 -5.78
CA LYS A 193 -6.13 13.13 -5.47
C LYS A 193 -6.36 12.10 -4.37
N ILE A 194 -5.53 11.04 -4.31
CA ILE A 194 -5.62 10.00 -3.26
C ILE A 194 -4.97 10.51 -1.98
N LYS A 195 -3.80 11.13 -2.08
CA LYS A 195 -3.02 11.66 -0.97
C LYS A 195 -3.78 12.73 -0.17
N CYS A 196 -4.59 13.56 -0.86
CA CYS A 196 -5.45 14.58 -0.23
C CYS A 196 -6.66 14.01 0.52
N ARG A 197 -6.99 12.72 0.36
CA ARG A 197 -8.14 12.14 1.06
C ARG A 197 -7.88 12.02 2.57
N PRO A 198 -8.93 12.22 3.40
CA PRO A 198 -8.82 12.01 4.85
C PRO A 198 -8.27 10.62 5.22
N ALA A 199 -8.59 9.59 4.41
CA ALA A 199 -8.09 8.22 4.60
C ALA A 199 -6.56 8.12 4.54
N PHE A 200 -5.90 9.00 3.78
CA PHE A 200 -4.44 8.96 3.61
C PHE A 200 -3.66 9.61 4.77
N ARG A 201 -4.32 10.45 5.58
CA ARG A 201 -3.68 11.23 6.66
C ARG A 201 -2.86 10.36 7.64
N SER A 202 -3.36 9.17 7.96
CA SER A 202 -2.66 8.28 8.89
C SER A 202 -1.32 7.79 8.32
N LEU A 203 -1.21 7.66 6.99
CA LEU A 203 0.03 7.26 6.32
C LEU A 203 1.05 8.41 6.29
N LEU A 204 0.57 9.65 6.15
CA LEU A 204 1.45 10.84 6.17
C LEU A 204 2.04 11.10 7.57
N ALA A 205 1.40 10.59 8.62
CA ALA A 205 1.89 10.69 9.99
C ALA A 205 2.92 9.61 10.36
N ASP A 206 3.11 8.60 9.51
CA ASP A 206 4.07 7.51 9.78
C ASP A 206 5.49 8.05 9.87
N GLN A 207 6.19 7.66 10.93
CA GLN A 207 7.61 7.97 11.12
C GLN A 207 8.38 6.69 11.42
N ILE A 208 9.50 6.52 10.74
CA ILE A 208 10.37 5.36 10.93
C ILE A 208 11.65 5.80 11.64
N SER A 209 11.92 5.19 12.75
CA SER A 209 13.14 5.50 13.53
C SER A 209 14.39 5.35 12.67
N GLY A 210 15.21 6.42 12.62
CA GLY A 210 16.41 6.48 11.80
C GLY A 210 16.20 6.75 10.31
N PHE A 211 14.96 6.91 9.85
CA PHE A 211 14.60 7.20 8.46
C PHE A 211 13.46 8.24 8.41
N PRO A 212 13.77 9.52 8.66
CA PRO A 212 12.74 10.56 8.62
C PRO A 212 12.11 10.66 7.22
N GLN A 213 10.82 10.94 7.20
CA GLN A 213 10.12 11.18 5.93
C GLN A 213 10.67 12.44 5.24
N PRO A 214 10.78 12.45 3.91
CA PRO A 214 11.17 13.63 3.16
C PRO A 214 10.08 14.71 3.24
N GLN A 215 10.46 15.99 3.10
CA GLN A 215 9.53 17.12 3.23
C GLN A 215 8.35 17.01 2.27
N HIS A 216 8.58 16.65 1.00
CA HIS A 216 7.53 16.53 -0.02
C HIS A 216 6.51 15.42 0.30
N TYR A 217 6.88 14.43 1.13
CA TYR A 217 5.99 13.32 1.47
C TYR A 217 4.75 13.77 2.26
N SER A 218 4.89 14.74 3.15
CA SER A 218 3.77 15.31 3.90
C SER A 218 3.09 16.49 3.19
N ASP A 219 3.72 17.04 2.13
CA ASP A 219 3.16 18.09 1.31
C ASP A 219 2.07 17.54 0.39
N LEU A 220 0.90 18.15 0.37
CA LEU A 220 -0.22 17.75 -0.48
C LEU A 220 -0.13 18.36 -1.89
N ASP A 221 0.65 19.45 -2.03
CA ASP A 221 0.85 20.20 -3.28
C ASP A 221 2.26 19.96 -3.89
N PHE A 222 2.86 18.84 -3.59
CA PHE A 222 4.24 18.44 -3.94
C PHE A 222 4.54 18.39 -5.45
#